data_b56d16f439b0bdd7b6e9bdaf72abdbc9
#
_entry.id   b56d16f439b0bdd7b6e9bdaf72abdbc9
#
_cell.length_a   1.000
_cell.length_b   1.000
_cell.length_c   1.000
_cell.angle_alpha   90.00
_cell.angle_beta   90.00
_cell.angle_gamma   90.00
#
_symmetry.space_group_name_H-M   'P 1'
#
loop_
_entity.id
_entity.type
_entity.pdbx_description
1 polymer ?
#
loop_
_entity_poly.entity_id
_entity_poly.type
_entity_poly.pdbx_seq_one_letter_code
_entity_poly.pdbx_strand_id
1 'polypeptide(L)'
;SSDEDIFNVTFGSLNNSSNCATTAPGFGSVGQLYSNYANFTPIPAVEQNSVVPFSLQIGTCANFYPNRSIIFIDYNHNSIFEPSERVYSSPNAFNGPHLETGSVLIPPTAQTGITGLRVIVSEQIAPINDTTGQCGLYSWGETEDYLVEITPTTNCAGTPNPGNTIPNQPTVCIG
;
A
#
# COMPACT_ATOMS: atom_id res chain seq x y z
N SER A 1 8.44 -7.72 -19.10
CA SER A 1 9.08 -6.42 -19.18
C SER A 1 10.33 -6.43 -18.33
N SER A 2 11.35 -5.72 -18.68
CA SER A 2 12.63 -5.66 -17.95
C SER A 2 12.98 -4.21 -17.58
N ASP A 3 11.97 -3.36 -17.51
CA ASP A 3 12.17 -1.94 -17.29
C ASP A 3 11.92 -1.57 -15.80
N GLU A 4 10.88 -0.85 -15.46
CA GLU A 4 10.60 -0.45 -14.09
C GLU A 4 10.15 -1.63 -13.22
N ASP A 5 10.68 -1.66 -12.00
CA ASP A 5 10.47 -2.73 -11.03
C ASP A 5 10.36 -2.13 -9.63
N ILE A 6 9.60 -2.74 -8.75
CA ILE A 6 9.42 -2.28 -7.38
C ILE A 6 10.49 -2.95 -6.52
N PHE A 7 11.44 -2.18 -5.98
CA PHE A 7 12.56 -2.72 -5.19
C PHE A 7 12.28 -2.75 -3.68
N ASN A 8 11.38 -1.91 -3.19
CA ASN A 8 10.91 -1.99 -1.81
C ASN A 8 9.55 -1.35 -1.66
N VAL A 9 8.69 -2.00 -0.90
CA VAL A 9 7.42 -1.46 -0.42
C VAL A 9 7.44 -1.42 1.10
N THR A 10 7.19 -0.23 1.68
CA THR A 10 6.79 -0.11 3.07
C THR A 10 5.36 0.41 3.15
N PHE A 11 4.54 -0.14 4.05
CA PHE A 11 3.21 0.32 4.36
C PHE A 11 2.86 -0.04 5.80
N GLY A 12 2.87 0.95 6.71
CA GLY A 12 2.81 0.68 8.13
C GLY A 12 3.95 -0.22 8.59
N SER A 13 3.64 -1.43 9.06
CA SER A 13 4.64 -2.44 9.45
C SER A 13 5.12 -3.34 8.32
N LEU A 14 4.50 -3.28 7.12
CA LEU A 14 5.02 -3.95 5.95
C LEU A 14 6.38 -3.38 5.58
N ASN A 15 7.33 -4.24 5.28
CA ASN A 15 8.61 -3.88 4.66
C ASN A 15 9.10 -5.07 3.84
N ASN A 16 8.85 -5.03 2.55
CA ASN A 16 9.26 -6.07 1.61
C ASN A 16 10.25 -5.50 0.61
N SER A 17 11.33 -6.22 0.36
CA SER A 17 12.34 -5.86 -0.65
C SER A 17 12.44 -6.93 -1.72
N SER A 18 12.54 -6.49 -2.96
CA SER A 18 12.72 -7.31 -4.15
C SER A 18 13.80 -6.72 -5.05
N ASN A 19 14.03 -7.31 -6.16
CA ASN A 19 14.90 -6.83 -7.23
C ASN A 19 14.59 -7.58 -8.53
N CYS A 20 15.22 -7.19 -9.62
CA CYS A 20 15.02 -7.76 -10.96
C CYS A 20 15.15 -9.29 -11.07
N ALA A 21 15.82 -9.93 -10.13
CA ALA A 21 15.98 -11.39 -10.09
C ALA A 21 14.96 -12.07 -9.16
N THR A 22 14.13 -11.30 -8.46
CA THR A 22 13.16 -11.83 -7.52
C THR A 22 11.93 -12.32 -8.28
N THR A 23 11.45 -13.52 -7.90
CA THR A 23 10.11 -13.98 -8.26
C THR A 23 9.37 -14.25 -6.96
N ALA A 24 8.28 -13.56 -6.73
CA ALA A 24 7.49 -13.72 -5.53
C ALA A 24 6.93 -15.14 -5.39
N PRO A 25 6.77 -15.66 -4.15
CA PRO A 25 6.41 -17.07 -3.93
C PRO A 25 4.93 -17.38 -4.19
N GLY A 26 4.08 -16.36 -4.32
CA GLY A 26 2.64 -16.55 -4.48
C GLY A 26 2.26 -17.05 -5.89
N PHE A 27 1.13 -17.72 -5.96
CA PHE A 27 0.62 -18.27 -7.21
C PHE A 27 0.39 -17.18 -8.27
N GLY A 28 0.79 -17.48 -9.50
CA GLY A 28 0.63 -16.57 -10.64
C GLY A 28 1.74 -15.54 -10.81
N SER A 29 2.74 -15.50 -9.90
CA SER A 29 3.86 -14.57 -10.01
C SER A 29 4.67 -14.79 -11.29
N VAL A 30 5.03 -13.67 -11.92
CA VAL A 30 5.87 -13.62 -13.13
C VAL A 30 6.93 -12.55 -12.91
N GLY A 31 8.20 -12.94 -12.84
CA GLY A 31 9.32 -12.05 -12.56
C GLY A 31 9.29 -10.77 -13.41
N GLN A 32 9.50 -9.63 -12.79
CA GLN A 32 9.49 -8.30 -13.40
C GLN A 32 8.14 -7.87 -14.04
N LEU A 33 7.03 -8.48 -13.64
CA LEU A 33 5.70 -8.13 -14.13
C LEU A 33 4.65 -8.17 -13.03
N TYR A 34 4.57 -9.31 -12.33
CA TYR A 34 3.58 -9.51 -11.29
C TYR A 34 4.15 -10.32 -10.14
N SER A 35 4.08 -9.75 -8.97
CA SER A 35 4.58 -10.36 -7.73
C SER A 35 3.44 -10.53 -6.73
N ASN A 36 3.07 -11.77 -6.45
CA ASN A 36 2.06 -12.10 -5.46
C ASN A 36 2.72 -12.38 -4.11
N TYR A 37 2.60 -11.44 -3.19
CA TYR A 37 3.06 -11.52 -1.80
C TYR A 37 1.91 -11.73 -0.80
N ALA A 38 0.77 -12.30 -1.21
CA ALA A 38 -0.34 -12.60 -0.30
C ALA A 38 0.05 -13.53 0.86
N ASN A 39 1.15 -14.28 0.70
CA ASN A 39 1.72 -15.12 1.77
C ASN A 39 2.76 -14.40 2.65
N PHE A 40 2.97 -13.10 2.46
CA PHE A 40 3.88 -12.32 3.28
C PHE A 40 3.40 -12.27 4.73
N THR A 41 4.31 -12.53 5.67
CA THR A 41 3.99 -12.59 7.10
C THR A 41 5.02 -11.87 7.95
N PRO A 42 4.61 -11.20 9.03
CA PRO A 42 3.21 -11.03 9.47
C PRO A 42 2.41 -10.11 8.52
N ILE A 43 1.10 -10.33 8.42
CA ILE A 43 0.20 -9.42 7.71
C ILE A 43 0.23 -8.07 8.45
N PRO A 44 0.51 -6.94 7.76
CA PRO A 44 0.51 -5.64 8.40
C PRO A 44 -0.91 -5.24 8.84
N ALA A 45 -1.05 -4.79 10.08
CA ALA A 45 -2.31 -4.29 10.61
C ALA A 45 -2.35 -2.75 10.56
N VAL A 46 -3.49 -2.21 10.13
CA VAL A 46 -3.77 -0.76 10.07
C VAL A 46 -5.12 -0.49 10.69
N GLU A 47 -5.25 0.59 11.44
CA GLU A 47 -6.49 0.92 12.15
C GLU A 47 -7.36 1.86 11.31
N GLN A 48 -8.68 1.66 11.32
CA GLN A 48 -9.62 2.64 10.78
C GLN A 48 -9.35 4.03 11.37
N ASN A 49 -9.54 5.08 10.58
CA ASN A 49 -9.31 6.47 10.98
C ASN A 49 -7.85 6.79 11.37
N SER A 50 -6.90 5.93 11.03
CA SER A 50 -5.46 6.18 11.23
C SER A 50 -4.79 6.66 9.95
N VAL A 51 -3.64 7.31 10.11
CA VAL A 51 -2.77 7.73 9.01
C VAL A 51 -1.56 6.80 8.94
N VAL A 52 -1.45 6.06 7.86
CA VAL A 52 -0.42 5.03 7.65
C VAL A 52 0.66 5.57 6.71
N PRO A 53 1.93 5.67 7.14
CA PRO A 53 3.02 6.06 6.26
C PRO A 53 3.36 4.93 5.28
N PHE A 54 3.81 5.32 4.08
CA PHE A 54 4.34 4.39 3.09
C PHE A 54 5.60 4.93 2.42
N SER A 55 6.38 4.04 1.85
CA SER A 55 7.41 4.36 0.87
C SER A 55 7.49 3.30 -0.22
N LEU A 56 7.77 3.74 -1.45
CA LEU A 56 8.01 2.90 -2.61
C LEU A 56 9.39 3.22 -3.16
N GLN A 57 10.30 2.25 -3.13
CA GLN A 57 11.57 2.36 -3.83
C GLN A 57 11.40 1.74 -5.21
N ILE A 58 11.36 2.57 -6.22
CA ILE A 58 11.31 2.13 -7.61
C ILE A 58 12.72 1.97 -8.14
N GLY A 59 12.97 0.87 -8.81
CA GLY A 59 14.19 0.55 -9.52
C GLY A 59 13.95 0.38 -11.01
N THR A 60 14.99 -0.06 -11.71
CA THR A 60 14.90 -0.45 -13.11
C THR A 60 15.82 -1.63 -13.39
N CYS A 61 15.36 -2.52 -14.26
CA CYS A 61 16.06 -3.76 -14.59
C CYS A 61 16.81 -3.67 -15.92
N ALA A 62 16.59 -2.62 -16.69
CA ALA A 62 17.30 -2.36 -17.96
C ALA A 62 17.40 -0.86 -18.20
N ASN A 63 16.68 -0.34 -19.18
CA ASN A 63 16.59 1.09 -19.42
C ASN A 63 15.59 1.71 -18.43
N PHE A 64 15.59 3.02 -18.33
CA PHE A 64 14.65 3.73 -17.47
C PHE A 64 13.89 4.77 -18.29
N TYR A 65 12.60 4.85 -18.00
CA TYR A 65 11.64 5.71 -18.67
C TYR A 65 10.78 6.46 -17.64
N PRO A 66 10.03 7.48 -18.09
CA PRO A 66 9.08 8.15 -17.20
C PRO A 66 8.00 7.17 -16.73
N ASN A 67 7.89 6.99 -15.43
CA ASN A 67 6.96 6.06 -14.80
C ASN A 67 6.20 6.71 -13.65
N ARG A 68 5.15 6.06 -13.18
CA ARG A 68 4.30 6.47 -12.05
C ARG A 68 3.91 5.26 -11.23
N SER A 69 3.66 5.52 -9.95
CA SER A 69 3.17 4.50 -9.03
C SER A 69 1.74 4.78 -8.59
N ILE A 70 1.00 3.73 -8.30
CA ILE A 70 -0.34 3.78 -7.73
C ILE A 70 -0.43 2.76 -6.59
N ILE A 71 -1.19 3.11 -5.54
CA ILE A 71 -1.54 2.18 -4.46
C ILE A 71 -3.06 2.09 -4.38
N PHE A 72 -3.58 0.86 -4.27
CA PHE A 72 -4.98 0.54 -4.00
C PHE A 72 -5.11 -0.27 -2.71
N ILE A 73 -6.23 -0.08 -2.01
CA ILE A 73 -6.66 -0.94 -0.90
C ILE A 73 -8.14 -1.27 -1.12
N ASP A 74 -8.47 -2.58 -1.17
CA ASP A 74 -9.85 -3.05 -1.31
C ASP A 74 -10.61 -2.86 0.02
N TYR A 75 -11.20 -1.67 0.18
CA TYR A 75 -11.87 -1.27 1.43
C TYR A 75 -13.24 -1.91 1.64
N ASN A 76 -13.87 -2.40 0.57
CA ASN A 76 -15.20 -3.01 0.63
C ASN A 76 -15.16 -4.54 0.55
N HIS A 77 -13.96 -5.15 0.47
CA HIS A 77 -13.70 -6.60 0.44
C HIS A 77 -14.41 -7.33 -0.71
N ASN A 78 -14.63 -6.66 -1.84
CA ASN A 78 -15.26 -7.29 -3.00
C ASN A 78 -14.26 -7.95 -3.97
N SER A 79 -12.97 -7.91 -3.64
CA SER A 79 -11.86 -8.43 -4.46
C SER A 79 -11.67 -7.70 -5.80
N ILE A 80 -12.17 -6.48 -5.90
CA ILE A 80 -12.01 -5.59 -7.05
C ILE A 80 -11.41 -4.28 -6.56
N PHE A 81 -10.31 -3.83 -7.15
CA PHE A 81 -9.76 -2.52 -6.85
C PHE A 81 -10.49 -1.46 -7.68
N GLU A 82 -11.36 -0.68 -7.06
CA GLU A 82 -12.13 0.37 -7.71
C GLU A 82 -11.39 1.71 -7.72
N PRO A 83 -11.72 2.65 -8.63
CA PRO A 83 -11.11 3.99 -8.62
C PRO A 83 -11.22 4.74 -7.29
N SER A 84 -12.30 4.49 -6.53
CA SER A 84 -12.54 5.04 -5.19
C SER A 84 -11.60 4.49 -4.11
N GLU A 85 -10.95 3.37 -4.38
CA GLU A 85 -10.03 2.66 -3.50
C GLU A 85 -8.56 2.93 -3.83
N ARG A 86 -8.32 3.81 -4.80
CA ARG A 86 -6.98 4.31 -5.08
C ARG A 86 -6.57 5.32 -4.01
N VAL A 87 -5.64 4.91 -3.17
CA VAL A 87 -5.19 5.67 -2.00
C VAL A 87 -3.97 6.54 -2.26
N TYR A 88 -3.25 6.23 -3.33
CA TYR A 88 -2.11 7.03 -3.79
C TYR A 88 -1.97 6.97 -5.31
N SER A 89 -1.47 8.04 -5.88
CA SER A 89 -0.97 8.12 -7.27
C SER A 89 0.16 9.13 -7.32
N SER A 90 1.26 8.80 -8.00
CA SER A 90 2.37 9.73 -8.21
C SER A 90 1.86 11.04 -8.79
N PRO A 91 2.19 12.19 -8.16
CA PRO A 91 1.75 13.50 -8.66
C PRO A 91 2.37 13.84 -10.01
N ASN A 92 3.56 13.33 -10.28
CA ASN A 92 4.31 13.54 -11.52
C ASN A 92 4.88 12.21 -12.02
N ALA A 93 5.27 12.15 -13.28
CA ALA A 93 6.11 11.06 -13.77
C ALA A 93 7.55 11.28 -13.29
N PHE A 94 8.18 10.22 -12.81
CA PHE A 94 9.59 10.16 -12.46
C PHE A 94 10.36 9.46 -13.59
N ASN A 95 11.60 9.81 -13.79
CA ASN A 95 12.43 9.18 -14.81
C ASN A 95 13.54 8.35 -14.15
N GLY A 96 13.44 7.05 -14.27
CA GLY A 96 14.38 6.10 -13.67
C GLY A 96 14.17 5.84 -12.18
N PRO A 97 15.18 5.26 -11.50
CA PRO A 97 15.09 4.89 -10.09
C PRO A 97 14.82 6.07 -9.18
N HIS A 98 13.87 5.93 -8.26
CA HIS A 98 13.48 6.99 -7.33
C HIS A 98 12.78 6.43 -6.09
N LEU A 99 12.58 7.29 -5.10
CA LEU A 99 11.85 7.00 -3.87
C LEU A 99 10.59 7.87 -3.83
N GLU A 100 9.43 7.23 -3.68
CA GLU A 100 8.16 7.90 -3.39
C GLU A 100 7.78 7.67 -1.94
N THR A 101 7.33 8.71 -1.26
CA THR A 101 6.90 8.63 0.14
C THR A 101 5.61 9.39 0.35
N GLY A 102 4.83 8.95 1.30
CA GLY A 102 3.58 9.61 1.65
C GLY A 102 2.88 8.96 2.83
N SER A 103 1.63 9.29 2.97
CA SER A 103 0.75 8.68 3.97
C SER A 103 -0.66 8.52 3.44
N VAL A 104 -1.33 7.47 3.89
CA VAL A 104 -2.70 7.11 3.54
C VAL A 104 -3.58 7.20 4.77
N LEU A 105 -4.69 7.93 4.67
CA LEU A 105 -5.74 7.87 5.69
C LEU A 105 -6.61 6.63 5.44
N ILE A 106 -6.69 5.73 6.41
CA ILE A 106 -7.62 4.60 6.37
C ILE A 106 -9.02 5.13 6.72
N PRO A 107 -10.00 5.07 5.80
CA PRO A 107 -11.31 5.64 6.08
C PRO A 107 -12.02 4.94 7.25
N PRO A 108 -12.79 5.66 8.06
CA PRO A 108 -13.58 5.04 9.14
C PRO A 108 -14.67 4.10 8.61
N THR A 109 -14.98 4.17 7.32
CA THR A 109 -15.96 3.33 6.63
C THR A 109 -15.36 2.09 5.98
N ALA A 110 -14.03 1.93 5.98
CA ALA A 110 -13.38 0.73 5.46
C ALA A 110 -13.88 -0.50 6.23
N GLN A 111 -14.15 -1.60 5.55
CA GLN A 111 -14.53 -2.84 6.22
C GLN A 111 -13.34 -3.41 6.98
N THR A 112 -13.58 -3.91 8.20
CA THR A 112 -12.55 -4.54 9.02
C THR A 112 -12.28 -5.96 8.59
N GLY A 113 -11.04 -6.41 8.72
CA GLY A 113 -10.58 -7.74 8.34
C GLY A 113 -9.42 -7.70 7.35
N ILE A 114 -9.05 -8.87 6.85
CA ILE A 114 -7.94 -9.02 5.90
C ILE A 114 -8.44 -8.73 4.49
N THR A 115 -7.73 -7.84 3.79
CA THR A 115 -8.07 -7.45 2.44
C THR A 115 -6.83 -7.24 1.57
N GLY A 116 -7.04 -6.93 0.27
CA GLY A 116 -5.98 -6.70 -0.70
C GLY A 116 -5.36 -5.31 -0.62
N LEU A 117 -4.05 -5.26 -0.73
CA LEU A 117 -3.25 -4.07 -0.98
C LEU A 117 -2.47 -4.29 -2.28
N ARG A 118 -2.61 -3.42 -3.26
CA ARG A 118 -1.93 -3.49 -4.56
C ARG A 118 -1.05 -2.27 -4.78
N VAL A 119 0.17 -2.51 -5.18
CA VAL A 119 1.12 -1.48 -5.63
C VAL A 119 1.43 -1.71 -7.11
N ILE A 120 1.37 -0.67 -7.91
CA ILE A 120 1.69 -0.73 -9.34
C ILE A 120 2.72 0.35 -9.64
N VAL A 121 3.76 0.02 -10.40
CA VAL A 121 4.59 0.97 -11.12
C VAL A 121 4.47 0.70 -12.62
N SER A 122 4.31 1.74 -13.43
CA SER A 122 4.25 1.58 -14.89
C SER A 122 4.56 2.88 -15.63
N GLU A 123 5.15 2.75 -16.79
CA GLU A 123 5.31 3.83 -17.77
C GLU A 123 3.98 4.30 -18.37
N GLN A 124 2.96 3.43 -18.34
CA GLN A 124 1.66 3.65 -19.00
C GLN A 124 0.56 4.13 -18.06
N ILE A 125 0.88 4.43 -16.80
CA ILE A 125 -0.09 5.01 -15.88
C ILE A 125 -0.37 6.45 -16.33
N ALA A 126 -1.49 6.64 -17.00
CA ALA A 126 -1.98 7.95 -17.39
C ALA A 126 -2.29 8.82 -16.17
N PRO A 127 -2.32 10.16 -16.29
CA PRO A 127 -2.56 11.03 -15.14
C PRO A 127 -3.90 10.71 -14.47
N ILE A 128 -3.84 10.66 -13.18
CA ILE A 128 -4.82 10.63 -12.07
C ILE A 128 -6.28 10.16 -12.33
N ASN A 129 -6.80 10.25 -13.55
CA ASN A 129 -8.19 9.92 -13.90
C ASN A 129 -8.33 8.60 -14.65
N ASP A 130 -7.25 7.87 -14.87
CA ASP A 130 -7.30 6.65 -15.63
C ASP A 130 -7.71 5.47 -14.72
N THR A 131 -8.75 4.79 -15.13
CA THR A 131 -9.26 3.58 -14.47
C THR A 131 -8.54 2.32 -14.93
N THR A 132 -7.61 2.43 -15.88
CA THR A 132 -6.94 1.27 -16.49
C THR A 132 -5.87 0.66 -15.59
N GLY A 133 -5.35 1.40 -14.60
CA GLY A 133 -4.26 0.95 -13.75
C GLY A 133 -4.60 -0.20 -12.80
N GLN A 134 -5.86 -0.35 -12.39
CA GLN A 134 -6.23 -1.31 -11.34
C GLN A 134 -6.21 -2.78 -11.80
N CYS A 135 -6.66 -3.05 -13.02
CA CYS A 135 -6.68 -4.38 -13.66
C CYS A 135 -6.30 -4.28 -15.14
N GLY A 136 -5.72 -3.16 -15.57
CA GLY A 136 -5.33 -2.91 -16.95
C GLY A 136 -4.10 -3.72 -17.34
N LEU A 137 -4.02 -4.04 -18.62
CA LEU A 137 -2.81 -4.59 -19.21
C LEU A 137 -1.86 -3.42 -19.53
N TYR A 138 -0.66 -3.48 -19.01
CA TYR A 138 0.44 -2.61 -19.38
C TYR A 138 1.66 -3.46 -19.78
N SER A 139 2.53 -2.88 -20.60
CA SER A 139 3.65 -3.63 -21.20
C SER A 139 4.91 -3.52 -20.39
N TRP A 140 5.08 -2.43 -19.62
CA TRP A 140 6.28 -2.12 -18.86
C TRP A 140 5.93 -1.65 -17.46
N GLY A 141 6.59 -2.25 -16.46
CA GLY A 141 6.37 -2.02 -15.05
C GLY A 141 6.01 -3.30 -14.31
N GLU A 142 5.73 -3.16 -13.02
CA GLU A 142 5.42 -4.26 -12.11
C GLU A 142 4.17 -3.98 -11.28
N THR A 143 3.43 -5.04 -10.95
CA THR A 143 2.38 -5.05 -9.93
C THR A 143 2.78 -5.96 -8.79
N GLU A 144 2.69 -5.48 -7.55
CA GLU A 144 2.84 -6.29 -6.34
C GLU A 144 1.53 -6.32 -5.56
N ASP A 145 1.07 -7.53 -5.22
CA ASP A 145 -0.11 -7.76 -4.39
C ASP A 145 0.27 -8.27 -3.00
N TYR A 146 -0.31 -7.66 -1.98
CA TYR A 146 -0.15 -7.96 -0.58
C TYR A 146 -1.50 -8.15 0.11
N LEU A 147 -1.48 -8.63 1.35
CA LEU A 147 -2.60 -8.54 2.27
C LEU A 147 -2.32 -7.49 3.34
N VAL A 148 -3.38 -6.82 3.78
CA VAL A 148 -3.39 -5.90 4.92
C VAL A 148 -4.60 -6.22 5.81
N GLU A 149 -4.44 -6.14 7.13
CA GLU A 149 -5.54 -6.30 8.08
C GLU A 149 -6.04 -4.91 8.51
N ILE A 150 -7.30 -4.59 8.22
CA ILE A 150 -7.94 -3.38 8.71
C ILE A 150 -8.58 -3.69 10.06
N THR A 151 -8.13 -3.02 11.11
CA THR A 151 -8.67 -3.18 12.47
C THR A 151 -9.63 -2.03 12.80
N PRO A 152 -10.62 -2.28 13.67
CA PRO A 152 -11.52 -1.22 14.11
C PRO A 152 -10.77 -0.16 14.91
N THR A 153 -11.27 1.08 14.86
CA THR A 153 -10.75 2.17 15.71
C THR A 153 -10.81 1.75 17.18
N THR A 154 -9.67 1.80 17.85
CA THR A 154 -9.61 1.61 19.30
C THR A 154 -10.13 2.88 19.99
N ASN A 155 -11.43 2.94 20.22
CA ASN A 155 -11.98 4.02 21.04
C ASN A 155 -11.52 3.82 22.48
N CYS A 156 -10.98 4.86 23.10
CA CYS A 156 -10.83 4.88 24.55
C CYS A 156 -12.22 4.70 25.17
N ALA A 157 -12.56 3.48 25.61
CA ALA A 157 -13.83 3.21 26.27
C ALA A 157 -13.75 3.72 27.71
N GLY A 158 -14.35 4.87 27.94
CA GLY A 158 -14.57 5.40 29.28
C GLY A 158 -14.51 6.93 29.32
N THR A 159 -15.54 7.55 29.85
CA THR A 159 -15.45 8.93 30.35
C THR A 159 -14.38 8.98 31.44
N PRO A 160 -13.38 9.87 31.36
CA PRO A 160 -12.44 10.05 32.44
C PRO A 160 -13.24 10.33 33.73
N ASN A 161 -13.03 9.52 34.75
CA ASN A 161 -13.62 9.81 36.06
C ASN A 161 -12.72 10.89 36.74
N PRO A 162 -13.16 12.16 36.80
CA PRO A 162 -12.32 13.24 37.31
C PRO A 162 -12.07 13.17 38.82
N GLY A 163 -12.49 12.10 39.49
CA GLY A 163 -12.49 12.01 40.96
C GLY A 163 -11.17 11.63 41.62
N ASN A 164 -10.18 11.05 40.94
CA ASN A 164 -8.93 10.68 41.60
C ASN A 164 -7.73 10.93 40.68
N THR A 165 -7.01 12.00 40.93
CA THR A 165 -5.67 12.18 40.38
C THR A 165 -4.75 11.19 41.09
N ILE A 166 -4.48 10.03 40.48
CA ILE A 166 -3.46 9.10 40.96
C ILE A 166 -2.15 9.54 40.29
N PRO A 167 -1.18 10.07 41.07
CA PRO A 167 0.06 10.57 40.50
C PRO A 167 1.01 9.43 40.16
N ASN A 168 0.71 8.58 39.20
CA ASN A 168 1.61 7.56 38.63
C ASN A 168 0.92 6.65 37.59
N GLN A 169 -0.09 7.12 36.90
CA GLN A 169 -0.61 6.39 35.73
C GLN A 169 0.04 6.96 34.47
N PRO A 170 0.73 6.13 33.65
CA PRO A 170 1.49 6.61 32.50
C PRO A 170 0.68 6.91 31.24
N THR A 171 -0.64 6.75 31.25
CA THR A 171 -1.48 6.97 30.06
C THR A 171 -2.79 7.68 30.41
N VAL A 172 -2.98 8.84 29.81
CA VAL A 172 -4.27 9.56 29.80
C VAL A 172 -4.80 9.52 28.38
N CYS A 173 -6.01 8.99 28.19
CA CYS A 173 -6.73 9.13 26.93
C CYS A 173 -7.17 10.60 26.79
N ILE A 174 -6.68 11.28 25.77
CA ILE A 174 -7.16 12.61 25.42
C ILE A 174 -8.31 12.40 24.43
N GLY A 175 -9.52 12.81 24.83
CA GLY A 175 -10.71 12.77 23.99
C GLY A 175 -10.74 13.88 22.95
#